data_6c90bae5ca68bc8fe3ae460a6bb5ca4a
#
_entry.id   6c90bae5ca68bc8fe3ae460a6bb5ca4a
#
_cell.length_a   1.000
_cell.length_b   1.000
_cell.length_c   1.000
_cell.angle_alpha   90.00
_cell.angle_beta   90.00
_cell.angle_gamma   90.00
#
_symmetry.space_group_name_H-M   'P 1'
#
loop_
_entity.id
_entity.type
_entity.pdbx_description
1 polymer ?
#
loop_
_entity_poly.entity_id
_entity_poly.type
_entity_poly.pdbx_seq_one_letter_code
_entity_poly.pdbx_strand_id
1 'polypeptide(L)'
;MSQNKEAIHFLSRIANLPKGPVSLDAVLQPSLEDEAELRKLFATDKGNARLKDIHVGLVDVFAAPSDIRTTRARVITGDADRDSQHVMPLPDPQRRKEGSPAMVDNLEAFKKNWNIFTENSLSQLSDWSNVVAAGGSVQACLIPLPKAASASKRAMRKHYHERAFPSSDVDLFLYGLTPQEVRHAPFSYPHFSLTPLWKAEHKIITIYEAVRDSVPWDVICVRTKHTVSIHCE
;
A
#
# COMPACT_ATOMS: atom_id res chain seq x y z
N MET A 1 17.21 -1.25 -6.40
CA MET A 1 16.99 0.20 -6.66
C MET A 1 17.94 0.98 -5.77
N SER A 2 18.63 1.99 -6.29
CA SER A 2 19.35 2.94 -5.44
C SER A 2 18.32 3.75 -4.67
N GLN A 3 18.42 3.79 -3.34
CA GLN A 3 17.55 4.63 -2.53
C GLN A 3 17.78 6.10 -2.90
N ASN A 4 16.70 6.86 -3.08
CA ASN A 4 16.81 8.28 -3.37
C ASN A 4 17.31 9.04 -2.12
N LYS A 5 17.78 10.25 -2.33
CA LYS A 5 18.37 11.09 -1.26
C LYS A 5 17.38 11.31 -0.10
N GLU A 6 16.11 11.44 -0.39
CA GLU A 6 15.05 11.67 0.60
C GLU A 6 14.80 10.43 1.46
N ALA A 7 14.77 9.25 0.83
CA ALA A 7 14.68 7.98 1.55
C ALA A 7 15.87 7.78 2.49
N ILE A 8 17.09 8.10 2.05
CA ILE A 8 18.30 8.02 2.89
C ILE A 8 18.19 8.97 4.10
N HIS A 9 17.73 10.19 3.90
CA HIS A 9 17.54 11.15 5.00
C HIS A 9 16.47 10.67 5.98
N PHE A 10 15.35 10.14 5.48
CA PHE A 10 14.30 9.56 6.32
C PHE A 10 14.84 8.39 7.15
N LEU A 11 15.51 7.43 6.53
CA LEU A 11 16.09 6.27 7.21
C LEU A 11 17.11 6.68 8.27
N SER A 12 17.94 7.70 7.99
CA SER A 12 18.88 8.26 8.96
C SER A 12 18.16 8.87 10.18
N ARG A 13 17.05 9.61 9.96
CA ARG A 13 16.24 10.14 11.06
C ARG A 13 15.66 9.01 11.92
N ILE A 14 15.11 7.97 11.28
CA ILE A 14 14.54 6.82 12.00
C ILE A 14 15.60 6.06 12.79
N ALA A 15 16.78 5.83 12.21
CA ALA A 15 17.88 5.15 12.89
C ALA A 15 18.40 5.92 14.13
N ASN A 16 18.32 7.25 14.08
CA ASN A 16 18.75 8.13 15.17
C ASN A 16 17.63 8.53 16.14
N LEU A 17 16.47 7.86 16.06
CA LEU A 17 15.39 8.12 17.01
C LEU A 17 15.85 7.85 18.45
N PRO A 18 15.49 8.73 19.41
CA PRO A 18 15.82 8.52 20.81
C PRO A 18 15.28 7.18 21.30
N LYS A 19 16.06 6.49 22.12
CA LYS A 19 15.60 5.30 22.84
C LYS A 19 14.83 5.73 24.08
N GLY A 20 13.68 5.10 24.31
CA GLY A 20 12.85 5.38 25.48
C GLY A 20 11.59 6.22 25.19
N PRO A 21 10.93 6.69 26.23
CA PRO A 21 9.63 7.37 26.14
C PRO A 21 9.77 8.80 25.60
N VAL A 22 9.97 8.95 24.32
CA VAL A 22 10.07 10.27 23.66
C VAL A 22 8.96 10.36 22.61
N SER A 23 8.30 11.50 22.53
CA SER A 23 7.38 11.80 21.45
C SER A 23 8.14 11.74 20.11
N LEU A 24 7.63 10.91 19.19
CA LEU A 24 8.22 10.81 17.85
C LEU A 24 7.78 11.96 16.94
N ASP A 25 6.78 12.72 17.33
CA ASP A 25 6.15 13.73 16.49
C ASP A 25 7.17 14.83 16.09
N ALA A 26 7.94 15.34 17.07
CA ALA A 26 8.94 16.35 16.80
C ALA A 26 10.08 15.84 15.88
N VAL A 27 10.46 14.56 16.00
CA VAL A 27 11.54 13.97 15.20
C VAL A 27 11.04 13.65 13.77
N LEU A 28 9.75 13.33 13.62
CA LEU A 28 9.13 13.03 12.32
C LEU A 28 8.66 14.30 11.59
N GLN A 29 8.58 15.43 12.26
CA GLN A 29 8.12 16.70 11.69
C GLN A 29 8.82 17.06 10.36
N PRO A 30 10.15 16.96 10.19
CA PRO A 30 10.78 17.22 8.90
C PRO A 30 10.32 16.28 7.78
N SER A 31 9.92 15.05 8.11
CA SER A 31 9.41 14.10 7.11
C SER A 31 7.97 14.44 6.69
N LEU A 32 7.18 14.95 7.61
CA LEU A 32 5.82 15.44 7.30
C LEU A 32 5.88 16.72 6.45
N GLU A 33 6.85 17.60 6.70
CA GLU A 33 7.08 18.79 5.89
C GLU A 33 7.54 18.43 4.47
N ASP A 34 8.47 17.50 4.32
CA ASP A 34 8.89 16.94 3.02
C ASP A 34 7.70 16.35 2.23
N GLU A 35 6.83 15.60 2.90
CA GLU A 35 5.62 15.03 2.29
C GLU A 35 4.64 16.13 1.86
N ALA A 36 4.40 17.12 2.71
CA ALA A 36 3.52 18.24 2.40
C ALA A 36 4.03 19.05 1.20
N GLU A 37 5.36 19.26 1.11
CA GLU A 37 5.97 19.93 -0.02
C GLU A 37 5.83 19.12 -1.32
N LEU A 38 6.06 17.81 -1.30
CA LEU A 38 5.85 16.94 -2.45
C LEU A 38 4.40 16.98 -2.95
N ARG A 39 3.43 16.92 -2.04
CA ARG A 39 2.00 17.05 -2.37
C ARG A 39 1.69 18.40 -3.01
N LYS A 40 2.27 19.48 -2.48
CA LYS A 40 2.11 20.83 -3.03
C LYS A 40 2.70 20.93 -4.44
N LEU A 41 3.93 20.44 -4.65
CA LEU A 41 4.57 20.42 -5.97
C LEU A 41 3.74 19.63 -6.98
N PHE A 42 3.26 18.45 -6.59
CA PHE A 42 2.39 17.64 -7.46
C PHE A 42 1.09 18.36 -7.85
N ALA A 43 0.54 19.18 -6.97
CA ALA A 43 -0.67 19.94 -7.24
C ALA A 43 -0.42 21.19 -8.10
N THR A 44 0.72 21.88 -7.89
CA THR A 44 0.97 23.23 -8.44
C THR A 44 2.03 23.29 -9.53
N ASP A 45 3.01 22.37 -9.54
CA ASP A 45 4.15 22.35 -10.49
C ASP A 45 4.53 20.91 -10.85
N LYS A 46 3.69 20.27 -11.65
CA LYS A 46 3.91 18.87 -12.11
C LYS A 46 5.18 18.69 -12.96
N GLY A 47 5.74 19.76 -13.49
CA GLY A 47 6.99 19.76 -14.26
C GLY A 47 8.24 19.81 -13.41
N ASN A 48 8.12 19.94 -12.10
CA ASN A 48 9.24 20.07 -11.19
C ASN A 48 10.22 18.91 -11.29
N ALA A 49 11.51 19.23 -11.30
CA ALA A 49 12.57 18.24 -11.45
C ALA A 49 12.55 17.17 -10.33
N ARG A 50 12.12 17.55 -9.11
CA ARG A 50 11.98 16.64 -7.97
C ARG A 50 10.96 15.53 -8.22
N LEU A 51 9.91 15.80 -9.01
CA LEU A 51 8.85 14.83 -9.34
C LEU A 51 9.20 13.91 -10.52
N LYS A 52 10.37 14.08 -11.15
CA LYS A 52 10.82 13.19 -12.24
C LYS A 52 11.18 11.78 -11.75
N ASP A 53 11.61 11.65 -10.51
CA ASP A 53 11.79 10.35 -9.87
C ASP A 53 10.44 9.84 -9.38
N ILE A 54 9.91 8.83 -10.04
CA ILE A 54 8.62 8.21 -9.68
C ILE A 54 8.61 7.55 -8.29
N HIS A 55 9.77 7.36 -7.68
CA HIS A 55 9.94 6.81 -6.34
C HIS A 55 10.33 7.88 -5.31
N VAL A 56 10.25 9.16 -5.67
CA VAL A 56 10.57 10.24 -4.74
C VAL A 56 9.74 10.13 -3.45
N GLY A 57 10.38 10.24 -2.30
CA GLY A 57 9.73 10.11 -1.00
C GLY A 57 9.33 8.67 -0.60
N LEU A 58 9.56 7.67 -1.44
CA LEU A 58 9.30 6.27 -1.11
C LEU A 58 10.55 5.59 -0.55
N VAL A 59 10.33 4.72 0.43
CA VAL A 59 11.38 3.91 1.07
C VAL A 59 11.15 2.45 0.70
N ASP A 60 12.21 1.78 0.19
CA ASP A 60 12.21 0.32 0.07
C ASP A 60 12.35 -0.29 1.46
N VAL A 61 11.22 -0.73 2.01
CA VAL A 61 11.14 -1.25 3.38
C VAL A 61 11.92 -2.55 3.57
N PHE A 62 12.13 -3.34 2.50
CA PHE A 62 12.89 -4.59 2.59
C PHE A 62 14.39 -4.38 2.43
N ALA A 63 14.82 -3.30 1.77
CA ALA A 63 16.23 -2.89 1.72
C ALA A 63 16.65 -2.11 2.98
N ALA A 64 15.70 -1.65 3.79
CA ALA A 64 15.98 -0.93 5.03
C ALA A 64 16.57 -1.87 6.10
N PRO A 65 17.44 -1.38 7.01
CA PRO A 65 17.96 -2.15 8.13
C PRO A 65 16.85 -2.77 8.99
N SER A 66 17.06 -3.99 9.48
CA SER A 66 16.03 -4.73 10.22
C SER A 66 15.65 -4.11 11.58
N ASP A 67 16.60 -3.43 12.21
CA ASP A 67 16.39 -2.75 13.49
C ASP A 67 15.38 -1.61 13.42
N ILE A 68 15.29 -0.91 12.29
CA ILE A 68 14.28 0.14 12.09
C ILE A 68 12.89 -0.42 11.76
N ARG A 69 12.78 -1.71 11.47
CA ARG A 69 11.52 -2.43 11.20
C ARG A 69 10.92 -3.07 12.46
N THR A 70 11.26 -2.55 13.61
CA THR A 70 10.74 -2.98 14.91
C THR A 70 9.64 -2.07 15.42
N THR A 71 8.76 -2.62 16.23
CA THR A 71 7.71 -1.86 16.89
C THR A 71 8.34 -0.88 17.86
N ARG A 72 7.93 0.38 17.79
CA ARG A 72 8.19 1.41 18.79
C ARG A 72 6.88 1.81 19.42
N ALA A 73 6.78 1.66 20.72
CA ALA A 73 5.60 2.07 21.45
C ALA A 73 5.57 3.61 21.53
N ARG A 74 4.47 4.22 21.15
CA ARG A 74 4.24 5.63 21.45
C ARG A 74 4.10 5.78 22.97
N VAL A 75 4.92 6.62 23.54
CA VAL A 75 4.80 6.95 24.95
C VAL A 75 4.04 8.26 25.08
N ILE A 76 2.98 8.22 25.87
CA ILE A 76 2.22 9.40 26.25
C ILE A 76 2.96 10.02 27.43
N THR A 77 3.57 11.19 27.22
CA THR A 77 4.40 11.86 28.23
C THR A 77 3.69 12.97 28.99
N GLY A 78 2.48 13.37 28.56
CA GLY A 78 1.72 14.43 29.18
C GLY A 78 0.29 14.55 28.70
N ASP A 79 -0.47 15.48 29.28
CA ASP A 79 -1.88 15.70 28.92
C ASP A 79 -2.03 16.20 27.47
N ALA A 80 -1.06 16.95 26.96
CA ALA A 80 -1.04 17.38 25.55
C ALA A 80 -0.98 16.19 24.57
N ASP A 81 -0.31 15.10 24.93
CA ASP A 81 -0.28 13.86 24.12
C ASP A 81 -1.59 13.09 24.19
N ARG A 82 -2.40 13.29 25.27
CA ARG A 82 -3.74 12.71 25.40
C ARG A 82 -4.78 13.44 24.57
N ASP A 83 -4.59 14.74 24.38
CA ASP A 83 -5.46 15.61 23.56
C ASP A 83 -5.27 15.41 22.06
N SER A 84 -4.30 14.61 21.62
CA SER A 84 -4.30 14.14 20.23
C SER A 84 -5.50 13.18 20.04
N GLN A 85 -6.63 13.79 19.84
CA GLN A 85 -8.00 13.23 19.83
C GLN A 85 -8.24 12.08 18.83
N HIS A 86 -7.20 11.60 18.17
CA HIS A 86 -7.30 10.65 17.07
C HIS A 86 -6.63 9.30 17.36
N VAL A 87 -6.02 9.12 18.52
CA VAL A 87 -5.37 7.84 18.86
C VAL A 87 -6.01 7.26 20.11
N MET A 88 -6.97 6.36 19.90
CA MET A 88 -7.45 5.48 20.96
C MET A 88 -6.34 4.48 21.29
N PRO A 89 -5.68 4.55 22.44
CA PRO A 89 -4.66 3.58 22.80
C PRO A 89 -5.30 2.20 22.93
N LEU A 90 -4.76 1.22 22.20
CA LEU A 90 -5.18 -0.17 22.40
C LEU A 90 -4.91 -0.60 23.86
N PRO A 91 -5.78 -1.43 24.46
CA PRO A 91 -5.50 -2.05 25.76
C PRO A 91 -4.14 -2.78 25.73
N ASP A 92 -3.41 -2.75 26.85
CA ASP A 92 -2.06 -3.32 26.93
C ASP A 92 -1.91 -4.75 26.38
N PRO A 93 -2.87 -5.68 26.57
CA PRO A 93 -2.79 -7.01 26.00
C PRO A 93 -2.82 -7.04 24.47
N GLN A 94 -3.36 -6.00 23.83
CA GLN A 94 -3.50 -5.88 22.39
C GLN A 94 -2.33 -5.10 21.76
N ARG A 95 -1.52 -4.43 22.58
CA ARG A 95 -0.35 -3.68 22.10
C ARG A 95 0.78 -4.63 21.74
N ARG A 96 1.45 -4.32 20.67
CA ARG A 96 2.70 -5.00 20.33
C ARG A 96 3.79 -4.56 21.31
N LYS A 97 4.62 -5.52 21.71
CA LYS A 97 5.74 -5.23 22.59
C LYS A 97 6.78 -4.40 21.85
N GLU A 98 7.37 -3.44 22.56
CA GLU A 98 8.53 -2.68 22.10
C GLU A 98 9.61 -3.64 21.57
N GLY A 99 10.23 -3.28 20.42
CA GLY A 99 11.27 -4.07 19.79
C GLY A 99 10.80 -5.35 19.07
N SER A 100 9.50 -5.69 19.12
CA SER A 100 8.99 -6.81 18.32
C SER A 100 8.97 -6.45 16.83
N PRO A 101 9.04 -7.44 15.91
CA PRO A 101 8.95 -7.16 14.48
C PRO A 101 7.69 -6.37 14.12
N ALA A 102 7.83 -5.22 13.48
CA ALA A 102 6.71 -4.40 13.03
C ALA A 102 6.11 -4.92 11.72
N MET A 103 6.92 -5.59 10.91
CA MET A 103 6.53 -6.14 9.62
C MET A 103 7.21 -7.48 9.35
N VAL A 104 6.78 -8.17 8.31
CA VAL A 104 7.39 -9.42 7.83
C VAL A 104 8.85 -9.20 7.41
N ASP A 105 9.67 -10.25 7.51
CA ASP A 105 11.12 -10.13 7.38
C ASP A 105 11.58 -9.77 5.96
N ASN A 106 10.89 -10.27 4.95
CA ASN A 106 11.32 -10.14 3.56
C ASN A 106 10.15 -10.13 2.57
N LEU A 107 10.47 -9.78 1.31
CA LEU A 107 9.51 -9.71 0.22
C LEU A 107 8.81 -11.04 -0.06
N GLU A 108 9.49 -12.18 0.11
CA GLU A 108 8.87 -13.49 -0.13
C GLU A 108 7.80 -13.82 0.91
N ALA A 109 8.03 -13.45 2.16
CA ALA A 109 7.01 -13.55 3.21
C ALA A 109 5.81 -12.65 2.91
N PHE A 110 6.05 -11.43 2.43
CA PHE A 110 4.99 -10.53 1.98
C PHE A 110 4.19 -11.14 0.81
N LYS A 111 4.87 -11.62 -0.24
CA LYS A 111 4.22 -12.24 -1.41
C LYS A 111 3.37 -13.47 -1.02
N LYS A 112 3.87 -14.29 -0.09
CA LYS A 112 3.10 -15.40 0.44
C LYS A 112 1.82 -14.94 1.12
N ASN A 113 1.90 -13.92 1.97
CA ASN A 113 0.74 -13.32 2.63
C ASN A 113 -0.23 -12.73 1.62
N TRP A 114 0.30 -11.99 0.63
CA TRP A 114 -0.46 -11.40 -0.46
C TRP A 114 -1.27 -12.44 -1.24
N ASN A 115 -0.63 -13.52 -1.65
CA ASN A 115 -1.30 -14.58 -2.40
C ASN A 115 -2.43 -15.25 -1.60
N ILE A 116 -2.29 -15.33 -0.28
CA ILE A 116 -3.34 -15.88 0.59
C ILE A 116 -4.44 -14.85 0.82
N PHE A 117 -4.08 -13.60 1.04
CA PHE A 117 -5.03 -12.51 1.25
C PHE A 117 -5.89 -12.27 0.01
N THR A 118 -5.30 -12.22 -1.18
CA THR A 118 -6.01 -12.03 -2.44
C THR A 118 -6.69 -13.32 -2.96
N GLU A 119 -6.57 -14.43 -2.25
CA GLU A 119 -7.01 -15.76 -2.70
C GLU A 119 -6.47 -16.15 -4.08
N ASN A 120 -5.28 -15.66 -4.43
CA ASN A 120 -4.62 -15.76 -5.73
C ASN A 120 -5.39 -15.11 -6.90
N SER A 121 -6.38 -14.26 -6.66
CA SER A 121 -7.18 -13.60 -7.72
C SER A 121 -6.33 -12.76 -8.68
N LEU A 122 -5.15 -12.32 -8.26
CA LEU A 122 -4.21 -11.56 -9.09
C LEU A 122 -3.02 -12.39 -9.58
N SER A 123 -3.06 -13.73 -9.43
CA SER A 123 -1.93 -14.61 -9.78
C SER A 123 -1.61 -14.63 -11.28
N GLN A 124 -2.58 -14.37 -12.13
CA GLN A 124 -2.41 -14.30 -13.59
C GLN A 124 -1.96 -12.91 -14.08
N LEU A 125 -1.94 -11.91 -13.21
CA LEU A 125 -1.42 -10.59 -13.57
C LEU A 125 0.11 -10.61 -13.61
N SER A 126 0.67 -10.85 -14.79
CA SER A 126 2.12 -10.95 -15.01
C SER A 126 2.79 -9.57 -15.15
N ASP A 127 2.09 -8.59 -15.73
CA ASP A 127 2.60 -7.24 -15.94
C ASP A 127 2.00 -6.24 -14.96
N TRP A 128 2.80 -5.85 -13.98
CA TRP A 128 2.49 -4.83 -12.97
C TRP A 128 2.95 -3.42 -13.35
N SER A 129 3.43 -3.20 -14.59
CA SER A 129 3.77 -1.84 -15.02
C SER A 129 2.55 -0.91 -14.96
N ASN A 130 2.76 0.30 -14.47
CA ASN A 130 1.71 1.30 -14.25
C ASN A 130 0.59 0.88 -13.27
N VAL A 131 0.78 -0.16 -12.46
CA VAL A 131 -0.15 -0.59 -11.43
C VAL A 131 0.57 -0.64 -10.08
N VAL A 132 -0.05 -0.08 -9.07
CA VAL A 132 0.41 -0.18 -7.68
C VAL A 132 -0.75 -0.59 -6.79
N ALA A 133 -0.51 -1.61 -5.95
CA ALA A 133 -1.43 -1.94 -4.86
C ALA A 133 -1.09 -1.05 -3.65
N ALA A 134 -2.10 -0.55 -2.98
CA ALA A 134 -1.93 0.25 -1.77
C ALA A 134 -3.05 -0.03 -0.76
N GLY A 135 -3.10 0.71 0.32
CA GLY A 135 -4.18 0.62 1.30
C GLY A 135 -4.09 -0.55 2.28
N GLY A 136 -5.25 -0.95 2.76
CA GLY A 136 -5.40 -1.91 3.86
C GLY A 136 -4.88 -3.30 3.54
N SER A 137 -5.05 -3.78 2.32
CA SER A 137 -4.57 -5.09 1.86
C SER A 137 -3.04 -5.21 1.94
N VAL A 138 -2.32 -4.17 1.50
CA VAL A 138 -0.85 -4.12 1.58
C VAL A 138 -0.40 -4.10 3.04
N GLN A 139 -1.03 -3.27 3.86
CA GLN A 139 -0.75 -3.20 5.30
C GLN A 139 -1.01 -4.54 5.98
N ALA A 140 -2.13 -5.19 5.69
CA ALA A 140 -2.47 -6.51 6.24
C ALA A 140 -1.40 -7.56 5.92
N CYS A 141 -0.86 -7.54 4.70
CA CYS A 141 0.15 -8.49 4.27
C CYS A 141 1.56 -8.18 4.81
N LEU A 142 1.83 -6.93 5.16
CA LEU A 142 3.08 -6.54 5.81
C LEU A 142 3.10 -6.89 7.31
N ILE A 143 1.96 -6.90 7.98
CA ILE A 143 1.88 -7.17 9.42
C ILE A 143 2.25 -8.63 9.72
N PRO A 144 3.16 -8.90 10.68
CA PRO A 144 3.46 -10.26 11.11
C PRO A 144 2.22 -10.97 11.66
N LEU A 145 1.96 -12.15 11.17
CA LEU A 145 0.82 -12.95 11.62
C LEU A 145 1.04 -13.51 13.04
N PRO A 146 0.00 -13.60 13.88
CA PRO A 146 0.05 -14.36 15.11
C PRO A 146 0.47 -15.82 14.86
N LYS A 147 1.20 -16.41 15.80
CA LYS A 147 1.67 -17.82 15.67
C LYS A 147 0.54 -18.80 15.33
N ALA A 148 -0.61 -18.66 15.96
CA ALA A 148 -1.78 -19.51 15.69
C ALA A 148 -2.31 -19.34 14.25
N ALA A 149 -2.24 -18.13 13.69
CA ALA A 149 -2.66 -17.86 12.33
C ALA A 149 -1.64 -18.36 11.29
N SER A 150 -0.35 -18.30 11.59
CA SER A 150 0.71 -18.74 10.68
C SER A 150 0.90 -20.25 10.57
N ALA A 151 0.18 -21.06 11.36
CA ALA A 151 0.32 -22.51 11.44
C ALA A 151 -0.03 -23.25 10.14
N SER A 152 -0.94 -22.72 9.33
CA SER A 152 -1.35 -23.31 8.05
C SER A 152 -1.95 -22.27 7.11
N LYS A 153 -1.97 -22.57 5.80
CA LYS A 153 -2.67 -21.74 4.80
C LYS A 153 -4.14 -21.46 5.17
N ARG A 154 -4.84 -22.50 5.65
CA ARG A 154 -6.24 -22.39 6.12
C ARG A 154 -6.36 -21.46 7.33
N ALA A 155 -5.44 -21.54 8.29
CA ALA A 155 -5.46 -20.67 9.46
C ALA A 155 -5.16 -19.22 9.08
N MET A 156 -4.23 -18.98 8.15
CA MET A 156 -3.94 -17.64 7.62
C MET A 156 -5.14 -17.03 6.92
N ARG A 157 -5.77 -17.80 6.02
CA ARG A 157 -6.98 -17.38 5.30
C ARG A 157 -8.13 -17.02 6.26
N LYS A 158 -8.38 -17.89 7.25
CA LYS A 158 -9.37 -17.63 8.30
C LYS A 158 -9.05 -16.38 9.11
N HIS A 159 -7.78 -16.14 9.40
CA HIS A 159 -7.36 -14.94 10.10
C HIS A 159 -7.65 -13.68 9.29
N TYR A 160 -7.29 -13.66 8.00
CA TYR A 160 -7.52 -12.51 7.14
C TYR A 160 -9.01 -12.23 6.93
N HIS A 161 -9.79 -13.20 6.50
CA HIS A 161 -11.14 -12.98 6.00
C HIS A 161 -12.24 -13.10 7.05
N GLU A 162 -12.00 -13.75 8.18
CA GLU A 162 -13.04 -13.89 9.21
C GLU A 162 -12.77 -13.07 10.48
N ARG A 163 -11.50 -12.66 10.72
CA ARG A 163 -11.13 -12.06 12.01
C ARG A 163 -10.53 -10.67 11.91
N ALA A 164 -9.47 -10.52 11.13
CA ALA A 164 -8.68 -9.30 11.13
C ALA A 164 -9.14 -8.27 10.09
N PHE A 165 -9.54 -8.75 8.91
CA PHE A 165 -9.87 -7.89 7.76
C PHE A 165 -11.07 -8.42 6.98
N PRO A 166 -12.25 -8.67 7.62
CA PRO A 166 -13.37 -9.38 6.99
C PRO A 166 -14.03 -8.63 5.83
N SER A 167 -13.82 -7.33 5.74
CA SER A 167 -14.39 -6.47 4.68
C SER A 167 -13.33 -5.77 3.85
N SER A 168 -12.08 -6.23 3.91
CA SER A 168 -10.99 -5.57 3.16
C SER A 168 -10.99 -6.01 1.71
N ASP A 169 -11.00 -5.03 0.84
CA ASP A 169 -10.76 -5.13 -0.59
C ASP A 169 -9.28 -4.97 -0.95
N VAL A 170 -9.00 -5.05 -2.24
CA VAL A 170 -7.66 -4.82 -2.80
C VAL A 170 -7.72 -3.59 -3.69
N ASP A 171 -7.14 -2.50 -3.20
CA ASP A 171 -7.06 -1.26 -3.97
C ASP A 171 -5.87 -1.29 -4.92
N LEU A 172 -6.16 -1.15 -6.22
CA LEU A 172 -5.17 -1.00 -7.27
C LEU A 172 -5.26 0.40 -7.87
N PHE A 173 -4.14 1.06 -8.01
CA PHE A 173 -4.05 2.39 -8.59
C PHE A 173 -3.24 2.36 -9.87
N LEU A 174 -3.75 3.00 -10.91
CA LEU A 174 -2.99 3.24 -12.13
C LEU A 174 -2.16 4.51 -11.97
N TYR A 175 -0.88 4.45 -12.32
CA TYR A 175 0.05 5.56 -12.17
C TYR A 175 0.95 5.72 -13.41
N GLY A 176 1.63 6.88 -13.51
CA GLY A 176 2.60 7.16 -14.55
C GLY A 176 1.99 7.28 -15.95
N LEU A 177 0.68 7.48 -16.06
CA LEU A 177 -0.04 7.69 -17.31
C LEU A 177 -0.28 9.18 -17.56
N THR A 178 -0.16 9.59 -18.80
CA THR A 178 -0.52 10.97 -19.21
C THR A 178 -2.04 11.15 -19.28
N PRO A 179 -2.55 12.39 -19.21
CA PRO A 179 -3.98 12.65 -19.39
C PRO A 179 -4.54 12.09 -20.70
N GLN A 180 -3.75 12.01 -21.75
CA GLN A 180 -4.14 11.44 -23.04
C GLN A 180 -4.30 9.93 -22.94
N GLU A 181 -3.45 9.25 -22.17
CA GLU A 181 -3.47 7.80 -21.94
C GLU A 181 -4.57 7.36 -20.96
N VAL A 182 -5.23 8.31 -20.28
CA VAL A 182 -6.34 8.08 -19.33
C VAL A 182 -7.69 8.45 -19.90
N ARG A 183 -7.75 9.28 -20.95
CA ARG A 183 -9.03 9.74 -21.52
C ARG A 183 -9.83 8.56 -22.07
N HIS A 184 -11.13 8.56 -21.75
CA HIS A 184 -12.09 7.60 -22.29
C HIS A 184 -12.44 7.96 -23.75
N ALA A 185 -12.50 6.98 -24.63
CA ALA A 185 -13.16 7.16 -25.91
C ALA A 185 -14.63 7.51 -25.63
N PRO A 186 -15.20 8.58 -26.26
CA PRO A 186 -16.62 8.82 -26.16
C PRO A 186 -17.38 7.63 -26.74
N PHE A 187 -18.42 7.19 -26.06
CA PHE A 187 -19.28 6.03 -26.39
C PHE A 187 -19.98 6.14 -27.76
N SER A 188 -19.66 7.16 -28.55
CA SER A 188 -20.38 7.56 -29.77
C SER A 188 -19.81 7.04 -31.08
N TYR A 189 -18.82 6.16 -31.08
CA TYR A 189 -18.26 5.62 -32.33
C TYR A 189 -18.78 4.22 -32.62
N PRO A 190 -19.68 4.03 -33.63
CA PRO A 190 -20.24 2.73 -34.00
C PRO A 190 -19.29 1.86 -34.84
N HIS A 191 -18.06 2.26 -35.04
CA HIS A 191 -17.06 1.49 -35.74
C HIS A 191 -15.98 0.98 -34.81
N PHE A 192 -15.96 -0.32 -34.60
CA PHE A 192 -14.88 -1.13 -34.02
C PHE A 192 -13.64 -1.06 -34.94
N SER A 193 -13.13 0.12 -35.17
CA SER A 193 -11.91 0.37 -35.90
C SER A 193 -10.81 0.64 -34.90
N LEU A 194 -9.95 -0.35 -34.63
CA LEU A 194 -8.53 -0.31 -34.22
C LEU A 194 -7.95 1.04 -33.70
N THR A 195 -8.79 1.85 -33.03
CA THR A 195 -8.25 2.94 -32.22
C THR A 195 -7.50 2.31 -31.06
N PRO A 196 -6.24 2.68 -30.80
CA PRO A 196 -5.50 2.12 -29.68
C PRO A 196 -6.33 2.37 -28.43
N LEU A 197 -6.78 1.28 -27.78
CA LEU A 197 -7.37 1.33 -26.46
C LEU A 197 -6.41 2.15 -25.60
N TRP A 198 -6.94 3.15 -24.92
CA TRP A 198 -6.16 3.99 -24.02
C TRP A 198 -5.42 3.08 -23.05
N LYS A 199 -4.17 3.35 -22.73
CA LYS A 199 -3.34 2.48 -21.88
C LYS A 199 -4.03 2.15 -20.55
N ALA A 200 -4.75 3.11 -19.96
CA ALA A 200 -5.50 2.87 -18.73
C ALA A 200 -6.61 1.82 -18.91
N GLU A 201 -7.40 1.90 -19.96
CA GLU A 201 -8.46 0.94 -20.23
C GLU A 201 -7.93 -0.45 -20.54
N HIS A 202 -6.87 -0.52 -21.35
CA HIS A 202 -6.21 -1.79 -21.63
C HIS A 202 -5.70 -2.44 -20.32
N LYS A 203 -5.09 -1.65 -19.43
CA LYS A 203 -4.62 -2.16 -18.15
C LYS A 203 -5.77 -2.63 -17.24
N ILE A 204 -6.89 -1.92 -17.21
CA ILE A 204 -8.09 -2.34 -16.46
C ILE A 204 -8.63 -3.67 -17.01
N ILE A 205 -8.71 -3.81 -18.33
CA ILE A 205 -9.15 -5.06 -18.97
C ILE A 205 -8.18 -6.20 -18.62
N THR A 206 -6.87 -5.97 -18.71
CA THR A 206 -5.86 -6.96 -18.33
C THR A 206 -6.01 -7.42 -16.87
N ILE A 207 -6.28 -6.49 -15.96
CA ILE A 207 -6.53 -6.83 -14.53
C ILE A 207 -7.82 -7.64 -14.41
N TYR A 208 -8.91 -7.23 -15.06
CA TYR A 208 -10.18 -7.96 -15.04
C TYR A 208 -10.02 -9.38 -15.56
N GLU A 209 -9.35 -9.56 -16.71
CA GLU A 209 -9.08 -10.87 -17.29
C GLU A 209 -8.22 -11.74 -16.36
N ALA A 210 -7.18 -11.16 -15.75
CA ALA A 210 -6.33 -11.86 -14.79
C ALA A 210 -7.13 -12.34 -13.57
N VAL A 211 -8.05 -11.54 -13.07
CA VAL A 211 -8.96 -11.95 -11.97
C VAL A 211 -9.88 -13.05 -12.43
N ARG A 212 -10.59 -12.86 -13.54
CA ARG A 212 -11.54 -13.85 -14.11
C ARG A 212 -10.87 -15.20 -14.33
N ASP A 213 -9.65 -15.21 -14.85
CA ASP A 213 -8.92 -16.44 -15.18
C ASP A 213 -8.27 -17.09 -13.93
N SER A 214 -8.28 -16.39 -12.79
CA SER A 214 -7.70 -16.86 -11.52
C SER A 214 -8.72 -17.47 -10.56
N VAL A 215 -10.00 -17.16 -10.71
CA VAL A 215 -11.05 -17.59 -9.77
C VAL A 215 -12.04 -18.53 -10.42
N PRO A 216 -12.65 -19.48 -9.66
CA PRO A 216 -13.58 -20.47 -10.21
C PRO A 216 -15.05 -20.00 -10.26
N TRP A 217 -15.34 -18.77 -9.85
CA TRP A 217 -16.69 -18.19 -9.80
C TRP A 217 -16.83 -17.02 -10.75
N ASP A 218 -18.07 -16.57 -10.93
CA ASP A 218 -18.37 -15.49 -11.85
C ASP A 218 -17.76 -14.17 -11.37
N VAL A 219 -17.34 -13.35 -12.33
CA VAL A 219 -16.68 -12.06 -12.06
C VAL A 219 -17.48 -10.95 -12.71
N ILE A 220 -17.96 -10.04 -11.89
CA ILE A 220 -18.72 -8.86 -12.32
C ILE A 220 -17.82 -7.63 -12.25
N CYS A 221 -17.89 -6.79 -13.29
CA CYS A 221 -17.16 -5.52 -13.35
C CYS A 221 -18.15 -4.35 -13.34
N VAL A 222 -18.04 -3.50 -12.34
CA VAL A 222 -18.87 -2.28 -12.20
C VAL A 222 -17.98 -1.06 -12.36
N ARG A 223 -18.36 -0.18 -13.28
CA ARG A 223 -17.61 1.04 -13.58
C ARG A 223 -18.35 2.28 -13.14
N THR A 224 -17.64 3.18 -12.50
CA THR A 224 -18.04 4.55 -12.24
C THR A 224 -17.22 5.52 -13.08
N LYS A 225 -17.40 6.83 -12.87
CA LYS A 225 -16.59 7.86 -13.54
C LYS A 225 -15.09 7.76 -13.22
N HIS A 226 -14.72 7.32 -12.03
CA HIS A 226 -13.35 7.38 -11.53
C HIS A 226 -12.80 6.04 -11.05
N THR A 227 -13.66 5.03 -10.89
CA THR A 227 -13.29 3.74 -10.33
C THR A 227 -13.87 2.60 -11.15
N VAL A 228 -13.18 1.47 -11.11
CA VAL A 228 -13.69 0.18 -11.59
C VAL A 228 -13.61 -0.79 -10.43
N SER A 229 -14.73 -1.40 -10.07
CA SER A 229 -14.82 -2.44 -9.03
C SER A 229 -15.01 -3.79 -9.69
N ILE A 230 -14.21 -4.76 -9.29
CA ILE A 230 -14.28 -6.14 -9.75
C ILE A 230 -14.75 -6.99 -8.57
N HIS A 231 -15.89 -7.63 -8.73
CA HIS A 231 -16.52 -8.47 -7.71
C HIS A 231 -16.51 -9.93 -8.17
N CYS A 232 -16.19 -10.82 -7.24
CA CYS A 232 -16.28 -12.27 -7.43
C CYS A 232 -17.52 -12.76 -6.66
N GLU A 233 -18.48 -13.40 -7.34
CA GLU A 233 -19.75 -13.91 -6.77
C GLU A 233 -19.72 -15.42 -6.64
#